data_8ba99e7b3b065e48709cfeb1549524e5
#
_entry.id   8ba99e7b3b065e48709cfeb1549524e5
#
_cell.length_a   1.000
_cell.length_b   1.000
_cell.length_c   1.000
_cell.angle_alpha   90.00
_cell.angle_beta   90.00
_cell.angle_gamma   90.00
#
_symmetry.space_group_name_H-M   'P 1'
#
loop_
_entity.id
_entity.type
_entity.pdbx_description
1 polymer ?
#
loop_
_entity_poly.entity_id
_entity_poly.type
_entity_poly.pdbx_seq_one_letter_code
_entity_poly.pdbx_strand_id
1 'polypeptide(L)'
;MARGKARRARRPKASERSAASEAVGEARQRRVEEAAAMSQRLRVLLALWMAFSVQALASAGQLCRTWRDKATGMARKLAAAASGHKKMLFRLSIIVLLVTLAMVNVCVFKTCWAARRIWEDSTAQEIERLQQAASELRAQRDCYQTPDWALQSFGATIDTRRTSPIYELRSWFSRHCFWCSVNPPDTILQPGVSLGECWPMEGQQGQVVIRLRAKIRPSCVTLEHITPEMTPSGTASSAPRDVAVFGLDADSEEEVPLVSFTFDVGEGPTQTFLLKNNHSRAFRYIKVLVKSNWGHPRYTCLYRVQVHGKVVKTEDHRTAESLNG
;
A
#
# COMPACT_ATOMS: atom_id res chain seq x y z
N MET A 1 2.65 57.99 9.28
CA MET A 1 1.44 57.35 8.66
C MET A 1 1.83 56.74 7.32
N ALA A 2 2.02 55.42 7.26
CA ALA A 2 2.31 54.69 6.02
C ALA A 2 1.29 53.54 5.94
N ARG A 3 0.31 53.67 5.04
CA ARG A 3 -0.73 52.64 4.76
C ARG A 3 -0.12 51.57 3.86
N GLY A 4 0.15 50.40 4.39
CA GLY A 4 0.49 49.19 3.64
C GLY A 4 -0.74 48.68 2.87
N LYS A 5 -0.70 48.69 1.54
CA LYS A 5 -1.69 48.03 0.69
C LYS A 5 -1.46 46.52 0.70
N ALA A 6 -2.36 45.77 1.34
CA ALA A 6 -2.42 44.31 1.23
C ALA A 6 -2.75 43.92 -0.22
N ARG A 7 -1.85 43.23 -0.91
CA ARG A 7 -2.09 42.60 -2.22
C ARG A 7 -3.00 41.39 -2.01
N ARG A 8 -4.25 41.48 -2.44
CA ARG A 8 -5.17 40.34 -2.56
C ARG A 8 -4.57 39.32 -3.55
N ALA A 9 -4.19 38.15 -3.05
CA ALA A 9 -3.82 37.03 -3.89
C ALA A 9 -5.03 36.62 -4.76
N ARG A 10 -4.85 36.63 -6.08
CA ARG A 10 -5.88 36.19 -7.05
C ARG A 10 -6.07 34.67 -6.91
N ARG A 11 -7.28 34.21 -6.65
CA ARG A 11 -7.66 32.80 -6.76
C ARG A 11 -7.42 32.32 -8.20
N PRO A 12 -6.71 31.21 -8.42
CA PRO A 12 -6.52 30.69 -9.78
C PRO A 12 -7.88 30.30 -10.38
N LYS A 13 -8.08 30.62 -11.66
CA LYS A 13 -9.30 30.33 -12.42
C LYS A 13 -9.48 28.80 -12.54
N ALA A 14 -10.71 28.33 -12.69
CA ALA A 14 -11.03 26.90 -12.81
C ALA A 14 -10.24 26.21 -13.94
N SER A 15 -9.96 26.90 -15.02
CA SER A 15 -9.10 26.43 -16.14
C SER A 15 -7.64 26.18 -15.73
N GLU A 16 -7.09 26.99 -14.82
CA GLU A 16 -5.70 26.81 -14.33
C GLU A 16 -5.60 25.60 -13.38
N ARG A 17 -6.66 25.28 -12.64
CA ARG A 17 -6.71 24.08 -11.80
C ARG A 17 -6.85 22.81 -12.62
N SER A 18 -7.62 22.82 -13.71
CA SER A 18 -7.70 21.69 -14.65
C SER A 18 -6.37 21.42 -15.30
N ALA A 19 -5.70 22.45 -15.82
CA ALA A 19 -4.37 22.32 -16.44
C ALA A 19 -3.30 21.83 -15.45
N ALA A 20 -3.35 22.27 -14.18
CA ALA A 20 -2.42 21.80 -13.15
C ALA A 20 -2.68 20.33 -12.80
N SER A 21 -3.94 19.87 -12.75
CA SER A 21 -4.29 18.47 -12.53
C SER A 21 -3.85 17.57 -13.67
N GLU A 22 -4.02 18.01 -14.92
CA GLU A 22 -3.53 17.28 -16.11
C GLU A 22 -2.01 17.20 -16.14
N ALA A 23 -1.30 18.31 -15.85
CA ALA A 23 0.16 18.31 -15.80
C ALA A 23 0.74 17.38 -14.72
N VAL A 24 0.06 17.28 -13.55
CA VAL A 24 0.44 16.32 -12.49
C VAL A 24 0.18 14.89 -12.94
N GLY A 25 -0.93 14.64 -13.64
CA GLY A 25 -1.25 13.34 -14.23
C GLY A 25 -0.21 12.88 -15.26
N GLU A 26 0.15 13.77 -16.20
CA GLU A 26 1.19 13.50 -17.20
C GLU A 26 2.58 13.28 -16.60
N ALA A 27 2.97 14.08 -15.61
CA ALA A 27 4.26 13.93 -14.93
C ALA A 27 4.33 12.58 -14.17
N ARG A 28 3.21 12.14 -13.59
CA ARG A 28 3.10 10.83 -12.94
C ARG A 28 3.18 9.70 -13.95
N GLN A 29 2.54 9.84 -15.10
CA GLN A 29 2.57 8.84 -16.17
C GLN A 29 3.97 8.68 -16.74
N ARG A 30 4.69 9.79 -17.00
CA ARG A 30 6.10 9.77 -17.42
C ARG A 30 7.01 9.05 -16.43
N ARG A 31 6.85 9.27 -15.12
CA ARG A 31 7.62 8.55 -14.09
C ARG A 31 7.36 7.05 -14.09
N VAL A 32 6.13 6.63 -14.34
CA VAL A 32 5.78 5.20 -14.44
C VAL A 32 6.40 4.57 -15.68
N GLU A 33 6.39 5.28 -16.82
CA GLU A 33 7.02 4.83 -18.06
C GLU A 33 8.55 4.78 -17.93
N GLU A 34 9.17 5.77 -17.30
CA GLU A 34 10.61 5.77 -16.99
C GLU A 34 11.00 4.62 -16.06
N ALA A 35 10.21 4.35 -15.02
CA ALA A 35 10.43 3.21 -14.12
C ALA A 35 10.28 1.87 -14.85
N ALA A 36 9.31 1.75 -15.75
CA ALA A 36 9.13 0.56 -16.59
C ALA A 36 10.30 0.35 -17.57
N ALA A 37 10.77 1.44 -18.20
CA ALA A 37 11.91 1.43 -19.10
C ALA A 37 13.22 1.09 -18.36
N MET A 38 13.40 1.60 -17.14
CA MET A 38 14.55 1.28 -16.29
C MET A 38 14.52 -0.20 -15.85
N SER A 39 13.36 -0.74 -15.50
CA SER A 39 13.17 -2.15 -15.20
C SER A 39 13.53 -3.04 -16.40
N GLN A 40 13.13 -2.64 -17.61
CA GLN A 40 13.44 -3.37 -18.83
C GLN A 40 14.95 -3.33 -19.15
N ARG A 41 15.61 -2.19 -18.99
CA ARG A 41 17.07 -2.05 -19.15
C ARG A 41 17.83 -2.91 -18.14
N LEU A 42 17.37 -2.93 -16.88
CA LEU A 42 17.96 -3.78 -15.84
C LEU A 42 17.84 -5.26 -16.16
N ARG A 43 16.71 -5.71 -16.69
CA ARG A 43 16.50 -7.10 -17.17
C ARG A 43 17.45 -7.48 -18.28
N VAL A 44 17.67 -6.58 -19.25
CA VAL A 44 18.60 -6.79 -20.37
C VAL A 44 20.04 -6.87 -19.86
N LEU A 45 20.45 -5.96 -18.95
CA LEU A 45 21.78 -5.99 -18.35
C LEU A 45 22.04 -7.26 -17.53
N LEU A 46 21.03 -7.71 -16.78
CA LEU A 46 21.09 -8.98 -16.03
C LEU A 46 21.19 -10.19 -16.97
N ALA A 47 20.43 -10.21 -18.06
CA ALA A 47 20.52 -11.28 -19.06
C ALA A 47 21.90 -11.31 -19.74
N LEU A 48 22.47 -10.15 -20.10
CA LEU A 48 23.81 -10.04 -20.67
C LEU A 48 24.88 -10.47 -19.66
N TRP A 49 24.76 -10.09 -18.38
CA TRP A 49 25.69 -10.50 -17.35
C TRP A 49 25.62 -12.02 -17.07
N MET A 50 24.42 -12.61 -17.06
CA MET A 50 24.26 -14.06 -16.94
C MET A 50 24.86 -14.80 -18.15
N ALA A 51 24.63 -14.31 -19.36
CA ALA A 51 25.23 -14.88 -20.58
C ALA A 51 26.76 -14.81 -20.53
N PHE A 52 27.31 -13.68 -20.10
CA PHE A 52 28.75 -13.50 -19.92
C PHE A 52 29.31 -14.43 -18.84
N SER A 53 28.60 -14.62 -17.73
CA SER A 53 29.01 -15.53 -16.64
C SER A 53 28.99 -16.98 -17.08
N VAL A 54 28.02 -17.41 -17.84
CA VAL A 54 27.95 -18.77 -18.44
C VAL A 54 29.09 -18.99 -19.43
N GLN A 55 29.40 -17.97 -20.23
CA GLN A 55 30.49 -18.05 -21.20
C GLN A 55 31.88 -18.05 -20.53
N ALA A 56 32.03 -17.29 -19.44
CA ALA A 56 33.23 -17.33 -18.62
C ALA A 56 33.43 -18.69 -17.92
N LEU A 57 32.37 -19.31 -17.44
CA LEU A 57 32.41 -20.68 -16.88
C LEU A 57 32.73 -21.74 -17.95
N ALA A 58 32.20 -21.61 -19.16
CA ALA A 58 32.51 -22.50 -20.28
C ALA A 58 33.97 -22.39 -20.71
N SER A 59 34.53 -21.17 -20.78
CA SER A 59 35.94 -20.93 -21.11
C SER A 59 36.86 -21.40 -20.00
N ALA A 60 36.52 -21.25 -18.71
CA ALA A 60 37.25 -21.82 -17.58
C ALA A 60 37.24 -23.35 -17.66
N GLY A 61 36.15 -23.99 -18.03
CA GLY A 61 36.04 -25.42 -18.25
C GLY A 61 36.93 -25.92 -19.43
N GLN A 62 37.11 -25.13 -20.47
CA GLN A 62 38.04 -25.44 -21.58
C GLN A 62 39.49 -25.29 -21.14
N LEU A 63 39.82 -24.21 -20.40
CA LEU A 63 41.18 -24.06 -19.80
C LEU A 63 41.51 -25.21 -18.89
N CYS A 64 40.62 -25.64 -18.02
CA CYS A 64 40.84 -26.82 -17.16
C CYS A 64 41.11 -28.09 -17.95
N ARG A 65 40.41 -28.31 -19.07
CA ARG A 65 40.66 -29.47 -19.96
C ARG A 65 42.04 -29.40 -20.58
N THR A 66 42.45 -28.27 -21.16
CA THR A 66 43.76 -28.09 -21.79
C THR A 66 44.90 -28.21 -20.76
N TRP A 67 44.75 -27.73 -19.54
CA TRP A 67 45.70 -27.91 -18.44
C TRP A 67 45.83 -29.38 -18.01
N ARG A 68 44.67 -30.07 -17.91
CA ARG A 68 44.64 -31.49 -17.57
C ARG A 68 45.40 -32.33 -18.62
N ASP A 69 45.21 -32.05 -19.92
CA ASP A 69 45.85 -32.79 -21.00
C ASP A 69 47.35 -32.50 -21.07
N LYS A 70 47.77 -31.25 -20.80
CA LYS A 70 49.19 -30.91 -20.67
C LYS A 70 49.83 -31.55 -19.44
N ALA A 71 49.16 -31.57 -18.28
CA ALA A 71 49.62 -32.17 -17.04
C ALA A 71 49.77 -33.71 -17.19
N THR A 72 48.83 -34.39 -17.85
CA THR A 72 48.92 -35.83 -18.10
C THR A 72 50.01 -36.19 -19.08
N GLY A 73 50.27 -35.33 -20.09
CA GLY A 73 51.37 -35.47 -21.04
C GLY A 73 52.76 -35.33 -20.36
N MET A 74 52.89 -34.34 -19.46
CA MET A 74 54.11 -34.10 -18.67
C MET A 74 54.35 -35.23 -17.66
N ALA A 75 53.29 -35.70 -16.99
CA ALA A 75 53.36 -36.83 -16.05
C ALA A 75 53.84 -38.12 -16.70
N ARG A 76 53.42 -38.43 -17.97
CA ARG A 76 53.89 -39.57 -18.72
C ARG A 76 55.37 -39.45 -19.08
N LYS A 77 55.89 -38.28 -19.47
CA LYS A 77 57.30 -38.03 -19.78
C LYS A 77 58.17 -38.17 -18.53
N LEU A 78 57.75 -37.69 -17.37
CA LEU A 78 58.45 -37.79 -16.11
C LEU A 78 58.40 -39.22 -15.55
N ALA A 79 57.35 -39.98 -15.75
CA ALA A 79 57.24 -41.38 -15.29
C ALA A 79 58.22 -42.32 -16.05
N ALA A 80 58.54 -41.98 -17.30
CA ALA A 80 59.48 -42.69 -18.11
C ALA A 80 60.97 -42.53 -17.67
N ALA A 81 61.27 -41.42 -16.97
CA ALA A 81 62.61 -41.05 -16.56
C ALA A 81 63.07 -41.55 -15.14
N ALA A 82 62.16 -42.15 -14.33
CA ALA A 82 62.43 -42.48 -12.93
C ALA A 82 62.63 -43.97 -12.71
N SER A 83 63.79 -44.39 -12.10
CA SER A 83 64.10 -45.78 -11.75
C SER A 83 63.72 -46.07 -10.29
N GLY A 84 63.21 -47.29 -10.01
CA GLY A 84 63.00 -47.88 -8.71
C GLY A 84 62.15 -47.06 -7.70
N HIS A 85 62.73 -46.78 -6.54
CA HIS A 85 62.11 -46.13 -5.39
C HIS A 85 61.57 -44.71 -5.71
N LYS A 86 62.22 -43.99 -6.63
CA LYS A 86 61.81 -42.68 -7.09
C LYS A 86 60.51 -42.75 -7.85
N LYS A 87 60.19 -43.86 -8.53
CA LYS A 87 58.94 -44.07 -9.24
C LYS A 87 57.70 -44.16 -8.30
N MET A 88 57.93 -44.78 -7.13
CA MET A 88 56.86 -44.92 -6.12
C MET A 88 56.49 -43.55 -5.47
N LEU A 89 57.54 -42.80 -5.07
CA LEU A 89 57.35 -41.43 -4.51
C LEU A 89 56.72 -40.49 -5.51
N PHE A 90 57.07 -40.57 -6.79
CA PHE A 90 56.46 -39.76 -7.87
C PHE A 90 54.99 -40.11 -8.10
N ARG A 91 54.60 -41.39 -8.07
CA ARG A 91 53.21 -41.84 -8.16
C ARG A 91 52.37 -41.31 -6.98
N LEU A 92 52.88 -41.36 -5.76
CA LEU A 92 52.25 -40.82 -4.56
C LEU A 92 52.04 -39.29 -4.70
N SER A 93 53.05 -38.56 -5.18
CA SER A 93 52.94 -37.11 -5.40
C SER A 93 51.85 -36.76 -6.43
N ILE A 94 51.71 -37.52 -7.51
CA ILE A 94 50.65 -37.33 -8.51
C ILE A 94 49.27 -37.60 -7.89
N ILE A 95 49.12 -38.66 -7.09
CA ILE A 95 47.86 -38.99 -6.43
C ILE A 95 47.47 -37.85 -5.48
N VAL A 96 48.37 -37.36 -4.65
CA VAL A 96 48.15 -36.24 -3.73
C VAL A 96 47.71 -34.98 -4.54
N LEU A 97 48.40 -34.69 -5.63
CA LEU A 97 48.04 -33.54 -6.50
C LEU A 97 46.63 -33.71 -7.10
N LEU A 98 46.28 -34.88 -7.57
CA LEU A 98 44.93 -35.13 -8.14
C LEU A 98 43.83 -35.03 -7.08
N VAL A 99 44.11 -35.55 -5.85
CA VAL A 99 43.16 -35.42 -4.73
C VAL A 99 42.97 -33.98 -4.32
N THR A 100 44.08 -33.19 -4.21
CA THR A 100 43.95 -31.74 -3.88
C THR A 100 43.19 -30.96 -4.95
N LEU A 101 43.46 -31.23 -6.24
CA LEU A 101 42.71 -30.62 -7.35
C LEU A 101 41.23 -31.00 -7.31
N ALA A 102 40.92 -32.25 -7.01
CA ALA A 102 39.53 -32.69 -6.87
C ALA A 102 38.82 -31.99 -5.70
N MET A 103 39.51 -31.89 -4.55
CA MET A 103 38.97 -31.18 -3.38
C MET A 103 38.74 -29.70 -3.64
N VAL A 104 39.67 -29.01 -4.32
CA VAL A 104 39.49 -27.60 -4.74
C VAL A 104 38.29 -27.44 -5.64
N ASN A 105 38.15 -28.33 -6.64
CA ASN A 105 36.98 -28.29 -7.54
C ASN A 105 35.63 -28.46 -6.79
N VAL A 106 35.58 -29.40 -5.84
CA VAL A 106 34.38 -29.60 -5.00
C VAL A 106 34.10 -28.36 -4.12
N CYS A 107 35.15 -27.75 -3.55
CA CYS A 107 34.96 -26.52 -2.76
C CYS A 107 34.47 -25.37 -3.60
N VAL A 108 35.06 -25.13 -4.78
CA VAL A 108 34.62 -24.07 -5.71
C VAL A 108 33.19 -24.33 -6.16
N PHE A 109 32.84 -25.58 -6.49
CA PHE A 109 31.48 -25.92 -6.88
C PHE A 109 30.48 -25.64 -5.75
N LYS A 110 30.79 -26.05 -4.51
CA LYS A 110 29.92 -25.80 -3.36
C LYS A 110 29.76 -24.31 -3.05
N THR A 111 30.84 -23.53 -3.10
CA THR A 111 30.76 -22.08 -2.87
C THR A 111 29.97 -21.36 -3.98
N CYS A 112 30.21 -21.71 -5.24
CA CYS A 112 29.42 -21.16 -6.36
C CYS A 112 27.93 -21.52 -6.25
N TRP A 113 27.60 -22.74 -5.85
CA TRP A 113 26.23 -23.20 -5.70
C TRP A 113 25.53 -22.53 -4.50
N ALA A 114 26.24 -22.36 -3.37
CA ALA A 114 25.73 -21.62 -2.24
C ALA A 114 25.49 -20.13 -2.56
N ALA A 115 26.44 -19.49 -3.24
CA ALA A 115 26.30 -18.11 -3.68
C ALA A 115 25.11 -17.93 -4.64
N ARG A 116 24.91 -18.88 -5.56
CA ARG A 116 23.77 -18.87 -6.48
C ARG A 116 22.42 -18.97 -5.74
N ARG A 117 22.30 -19.85 -4.75
CA ARG A 117 21.09 -19.96 -3.93
C ARG A 117 20.76 -18.66 -3.19
N ILE A 118 21.76 -18.08 -2.52
CA ILE A 118 21.57 -16.81 -1.81
C ILE A 118 21.08 -15.72 -2.76
N TRP A 119 21.59 -15.73 -3.98
CA TRP A 119 21.19 -14.75 -5.01
C TRP A 119 19.77 -14.99 -5.51
N GLU A 120 19.40 -16.24 -5.77
CA GLU A 120 18.04 -16.65 -6.19
C GLU A 120 17.01 -16.31 -5.09
N ASP A 121 17.32 -16.58 -3.82
CA ASP A 121 16.45 -16.25 -2.69
C ASP A 121 16.30 -14.73 -2.51
N SER A 122 17.37 -13.96 -2.61
CA SER A 122 17.35 -12.51 -2.50
C SER A 122 16.53 -11.86 -3.62
N THR A 123 16.70 -12.30 -4.86
CA THR A 123 15.94 -11.78 -6.01
C THR A 123 14.47 -12.17 -5.95
N ALA A 124 14.14 -13.37 -5.47
CA ALA A 124 12.77 -13.82 -5.28
C ALA A 124 12.04 -12.96 -4.24
N GLN A 125 12.68 -12.67 -3.11
CA GLN A 125 12.13 -11.79 -2.08
C GLN A 125 11.87 -10.36 -2.59
N GLU A 126 12.80 -9.81 -3.37
CA GLU A 126 12.63 -8.47 -3.94
C GLU A 126 11.50 -8.41 -4.97
N ILE A 127 11.38 -9.44 -5.82
CA ILE A 127 10.26 -9.57 -6.75
C ILE A 127 8.93 -9.65 -6.01
N GLU A 128 8.85 -10.41 -4.94
CA GLU A 128 7.65 -10.53 -4.13
C GLU A 128 7.26 -9.19 -3.48
N ARG A 129 8.22 -8.46 -2.90
CA ARG A 129 8.01 -7.11 -2.37
C ARG A 129 7.49 -6.14 -3.42
N LEU A 130 8.09 -6.15 -4.61
CA LEU A 130 7.65 -5.29 -5.72
C LEU A 130 6.25 -5.66 -6.22
N GLN A 131 5.92 -6.95 -6.23
CA GLN A 131 4.58 -7.40 -6.59
C GLN A 131 3.55 -7.00 -5.54
N GLN A 132 3.86 -7.09 -4.25
CA GLN A 132 3.00 -6.61 -3.17
C GLN A 132 2.77 -5.11 -3.28
N ALA A 133 3.84 -4.31 -3.39
CA ALA A 133 3.72 -2.86 -3.58
C ALA A 133 2.90 -2.49 -4.82
N ALA A 134 3.10 -3.20 -5.94
CA ALA A 134 2.31 -2.98 -7.15
C ALA A 134 0.84 -3.35 -6.97
N SER A 135 0.53 -4.39 -6.20
CA SER A 135 -0.86 -4.79 -5.90
C SER A 135 -1.55 -3.76 -5.00
N GLU A 136 -0.85 -3.23 -4.00
CA GLU A 136 -1.36 -2.17 -3.13
C GLU A 136 -1.66 -0.87 -3.90
N LEU A 137 -0.73 -0.44 -4.78
CA LEU A 137 -0.94 0.72 -5.64
C LEU A 137 -2.12 0.54 -6.59
N ARG A 138 -2.32 -0.68 -7.13
CA ARG A 138 -3.50 -0.99 -7.97
C ARG A 138 -4.78 -0.92 -7.15
N ALA A 139 -4.79 -1.52 -5.96
CA ALA A 139 -5.93 -1.48 -5.06
C ALA A 139 -6.29 -0.04 -4.66
N GLN A 140 -5.31 0.81 -4.34
CA GLN A 140 -5.53 2.23 -4.09
C GLN A 140 -6.11 2.95 -5.32
N ARG A 141 -5.57 2.72 -6.51
CA ARG A 141 -6.11 3.30 -7.74
C ARG A 141 -7.55 2.89 -7.99
N ASP A 142 -7.86 1.59 -7.82
CA ASP A 142 -9.21 1.06 -8.01
C ASP A 142 -10.19 1.66 -7.00
N CYS A 143 -9.73 2.01 -5.80
CA CYS A 143 -10.46 2.76 -4.80
C CYS A 143 -10.99 4.10 -5.33
N TYR A 144 -10.09 4.92 -5.86
CA TYR A 144 -10.45 6.25 -6.38
C TYR A 144 -11.33 6.20 -7.64
N GLN A 145 -11.38 5.06 -8.33
CA GLN A 145 -12.21 4.87 -9.52
C GLN A 145 -13.63 4.40 -9.20
N THR A 146 -13.91 3.99 -7.96
CA THR A 146 -15.25 3.57 -7.54
C THR A 146 -15.99 4.74 -6.89
N PRO A 147 -17.35 4.79 -7.05
CA PRO A 147 -18.16 5.84 -6.43
C PRO A 147 -18.03 5.86 -4.91
N ASP A 148 -18.18 7.05 -4.32
CA ASP A 148 -18.34 7.21 -2.88
C ASP A 148 -19.77 6.85 -2.48
N TRP A 149 -19.95 5.70 -1.84
CA TRP A 149 -21.25 5.21 -1.37
C TRP A 149 -21.71 5.85 -0.07
N ALA A 150 -20.83 6.59 0.63
CA ALA A 150 -21.16 7.36 1.82
C ALA A 150 -21.63 8.79 1.49
N LEU A 151 -21.73 9.14 0.22
CA LEU A 151 -22.18 10.47 -0.19
C LEU A 151 -23.69 10.64 0.05
N GLN A 152 -24.09 11.72 0.76
CA GLN A 152 -25.49 12.02 1.06
C GLN A 152 -26.34 12.16 -0.20
N SER A 153 -25.83 12.87 -1.21
CA SER A 153 -26.54 13.04 -2.50
C SER A 153 -26.71 11.72 -3.26
N PHE A 154 -25.94 10.68 -2.91
CA PHE A 154 -26.09 9.32 -3.43
C PHE A 154 -27.07 8.48 -2.62
N GLY A 155 -27.65 9.04 -1.55
CA GLY A 155 -28.66 8.40 -0.70
C GLY A 155 -28.10 7.69 0.52
N ALA A 156 -26.88 8.01 0.94
CA ALA A 156 -26.37 7.61 2.25
C ALA A 156 -27.03 8.43 3.36
N THR A 157 -27.22 7.82 4.53
CA THR A 157 -27.80 8.45 5.72
C THR A 157 -27.10 7.98 6.98
N ILE A 158 -27.18 8.74 8.06
CA ILE A 158 -26.68 8.33 9.36
C ILE A 158 -27.74 7.57 10.14
N ASP A 159 -27.36 6.44 10.73
CA ASP A 159 -28.18 5.76 11.72
C ASP A 159 -27.95 6.40 13.10
N THR A 160 -28.80 7.35 13.43
CA THR A 160 -28.68 8.14 14.66
C THR A 160 -28.82 7.31 15.94
N ARG A 161 -29.50 6.16 15.89
CA ARG A 161 -29.69 5.28 17.07
C ARG A 161 -28.40 4.58 17.46
N ARG A 162 -27.53 4.29 16.46
CA ARG A 162 -26.24 3.61 16.64
C ARG A 162 -25.04 4.55 16.55
N THR A 163 -25.29 5.85 16.46
CA THR A 163 -24.26 6.90 16.34
C THR A 163 -24.12 7.63 17.68
N SER A 164 -22.89 7.97 18.05
CA SER A 164 -22.58 8.71 19.26
C SER A 164 -23.25 10.11 19.29
N PRO A 165 -23.51 10.65 20.46
CA PRO A 165 -24.13 11.96 20.59
C PRO A 165 -23.21 13.08 20.05
N ILE A 166 -23.84 14.16 19.63
CA ILE A 166 -23.17 15.40 19.22
C ILE A 166 -22.65 16.12 20.47
N TYR A 167 -21.46 16.71 20.38
CA TYR A 167 -20.93 17.57 21.41
C TYR A 167 -21.69 18.92 21.39
N GLU A 168 -22.47 19.17 22.42
CA GLU A 168 -23.12 20.45 22.65
C GLU A 168 -22.23 21.37 23.47
N LEU A 169 -21.90 22.54 22.93
CA LEU A 169 -21.21 23.56 23.69
C LEU A 169 -22.14 24.09 24.80
N ARG A 170 -22.11 23.48 25.96
CA ARG A 170 -22.88 23.91 27.14
C ARG A 170 -22.30 25.21 27.75
N SER A 171 -22.30 26.29 26.97
CA SER A 171 -22.00 27.63 27.44
C SER A 171 -23.31 28.39 27.63
N TRP A 172 -23.42 29.21 28.68
CA TRP A 172 -24.60 30.08 28.83
C TRP A 172 -24.77 31.00 27.60
N PHE A 173 -23.69 31.33 26.89
CA PHE A 173 -23.70 32.05 25.61
C PHE A 173 -24.37 31.25 24.49
N SER A 174 -24.22 29.90 24.44
CA SER A 174 -24.83 29.08 23.40
C SER A 174 -26.36 29.02 23.52
N ARG A 175 -26.90 29.18 24.69
CA ARG A 175 -28.34 29.24 24.93
C ARG A 175 -29.00 30.51 24.37
N HIS A 176 -28.21 31.55 24.06
CA HIS A 176 -28.66 32.83 23.47
C HIS A 176 -28.06 33.07 22.07
N CYS A 177 -27.25 32.18 21.56
CA CYS A 177 -26.70 32.28 20.22
C CYS A 177 -27.68 31.65 19.22
N PHE A 178 -28.53 32.46 18.66
CA PHE A 178 -29.53 32.05 17.63
C PHE A 178 -28.88 31.54 16.33
N TRP A 179 -27.58 31.77 16.14
CA TRP A 179 -26.78 31.44 14.93
C TRP A 179 -25.70 30.39 15.18
N CYS A 180 -25.57 29.85 16.38
CA CYS A 180 -24.60 28.82 16.70
C CYS A 180 -25.22 27.44 16.47
N SER A 181 -25.40 27.04 15.20
CA SER A 181 -25.81 25.68 14.90
C SER A 181 -24.57 24.76 14.94
N VAL A 182 -24.67 23.69 15.69
CA VAL A 182 -23.68 22.64 15.69
C VAL A 182 -23.99 21.72 14.52
N ASN A 183 -22.96 21.38 13.71
CA ASN A 183 -23.15 20.55 12.55
C ASN A 183 -23.60 19.13 12.92
N PRO A 184 -24.69 18.62 12.34
CA PRO A 184 -25.19 17.27 12.60
C PRO A 184 -24.24 16.19 12.03
N PRO A 185 -24.40 14.91 12.43
CA PRO A 185 -23.56 13.83 11.93
C PRO A 185 -23.61 13.68 10.39
N ASP A 186 -24.71 14.05 9.74
CA ASP A 186 -24.85 13.99 8.28
C ASP A 186 -23.85 14.89 7.53
N THR A 187 -23.22 15.86 8.22
CA THR A 187 -22.15 16.70 7.65
C THR A 187 -20.99 15.87 7.11
N ILE A 188 -20.66 14.75 7.74
CA ILE A 188 -19.55 13.88 7.27
C ILE A 188 -19.84 13.20 5.93
N LEU A 189 -21.08 13.23 5.46
CA LEU A 189 -21.51 12.65 4.18
C LEU A 189 -21.58 13.68 3.04
N GLN A 190 -21.26 14.95 3.32
CA GLN A 190 -21.31 16.03 2.35
C GLN A 190 -19.96 16.21 1.66
N PRO A 191 -19.94 16.59 0.36
CA PRO A 191 -18.70 16.89 -0.34
C PRO A 191 -18.11 18.20 0.15
N GLY A 192 -16.84 18.22 0.40
CA GLY A 192 -16.10 19.40 0.81
C GLY A 192 -15.72 19.37 2.29
N VAL A 193 -14.57 19.98 2.55
CA VAL A 193 -13.97 20.09 3.87
C VAL A 193 -13.56 21.54 4.08
N SER A 194 -14.33 22.27 4.88
CA SER A 194 -14.06 23.66 5.23
C SER A 194 -13.87 23.82 6.72
N LEU A 195 -13.12 24.82 7.13
CA LEU A 195 -12.86 25.08 8.54
C LEU A 195 -14.17 25.27 9.31
N GLY A 196 -14.36 24.48 10.38
CA GLY A 196 -15.56 24.51 11.22
C GLY A 196 -16.74 23.67 10.69
N GLU A 197 -16.67 23.13 9.49
CA GLU A 197 -17.71 22.27 8.92
C GLU A 197 -17.44 20.79 9.24
N CYS A 198 -17.28 20.46 10.50
CA CYS A 198 -17.18 19.08 10.95
C CYS A 198 -18.32 18.71 11.90
N TRP A 199 -18.58 17.43 12.03
CA TRP A 199 -19.41 16.92 13.12
C TRP A 199 -18.56 16.75 14.38
N PRO A 200 -18.83 17.54 15.44
CA PRO A 200 -18.15 17.38 16.74
C PRO A 200 -18.84 16.25 17.52
N MET A 201 -18.21 15.12 17.59
CA MET A 201 -18.61 13.97 18.40
C MET A 201 -18.16 14.19 19.85
N GLU A 202 -19.03 13.92 20.82
CA GLU A 202 -18.69 14.11 22.24
C GLU A 202 -17.57 13.17 22.69
N GLY A 203 -16.56 13.73 23.37
CA GLY A 203 -15.42 13.00 23.94
C GLY A 203 -14.33 12.66 22.92
N GLN A 204 -13.41 11.84 23.39
CA GLN A 204 -12.27 11.37 22.60
C GLN A 204 -12.57 10.07 21.83
N GLN A 205 -13.63 9.37 22.21
CA GLN A 205 -14.06 8.10 21.65
C GLN A 205 -15.52 8.15 21.25
N GLY A 206 -15.87 7.44 20.19
CA GLY A 206 -17.24 7.32 19.76
C GLY A 206 -17.34 6.67 18.39
N GLN A 207 -18.55 6.61 17.87
CA GLN A 207 -18.82 5.90 16.63
C GLN A 207 -19.87 6.60 15.80
N VAL A 208 -19.81 6.35 14.50
CA VAL A 208 -20.86 6.69 13.54
C VAL A 208 -21.22 5.48 12.71
N VAL A 209 -22.51 5.28 12.49
CA VAL A 209 -23.02 4.22 11.62
C VAL A 209 -23.68 4.84 10.40
N ILE A 210 -23.08 4.57 9.25
CA ILE A 210 -23.52 5.06 7.93
C ILE A 210 -24.34 3.97 7.27
N ARG A 211 -25.60 4.29 6.93
CA ARG A 211 -26.45 3.45 6.11
C ARG A 211 -26.22 3.79 4.65
N LEU A 212 -25.74 2.85 3.87
CA LEU A 212 -25.51 3.00 2.44
C LEU A 212 -26.81 2.77 1.64
N ARG A 213 -26.92 3.42 0.47
CA ARG A 213 -28.07 3.22 -0.41
C ARG A 213 -28.19 1.77 -0.92
N ALA A 214 -27.07 1.13 -1.21
CA ALA A 214 -27.01 -0.24 -1.71
C ALA A 214 -26.13 -1.12 -0.83
N LYS A 215 -26.32 -2.44 -0.94
CA LYS A 215 -25.39 -3.42 -0.35
C LYS A 215 -24.14 -3.49 -1.22
N ILE A 216 -22.98 -3.19 -0.67
CA ILE A 216 -21.72 -3.15 -1.39
C ILE A 216 -20.69 -4.07 -0.75
N ARG A 217 -19.72 -4.52 -1.55
CA ARG A 217 -18.45 -5.07 -1.07
C ARG A 217 -17.46 -3.90 -0.93
N PRO A 218 -17.23 -3.41 0.28
CA PRO A 218 -16.36 -2.27 0.47
C PRO A 218 -14.91 -2.65 0.19
N SER A 219 -14.17 -1.76 -0.46
CA SER A 219 -12.75 -1.94 -0.81
C SER A 219 -11.84 -1.00 -0.03
N CYS A 220 -12.29 0.20 0.24
CA CYS A 220 -11.54 1.16 1.04
C CYS A 220 -12.43 2.20 1.71
N VAL A 221 -11.86 2.85 2.71
CA VAL A 221 -12.42 4.02 3.38
C VAL A 221 -11.44 5.18 3.27
N THR A 222 -11.94 6.38 3.05
CA THR A 222 -11.16 7.61 3.05
C THR A 222 -11.66 8.51 4.16
N LEU A 223 -10.74 9.03 4.97
CA LEU A 223 -11.02 10.09 5.93
C LEU A 223 -10.36 11.38 5.43
N GLU A 224 -11.11 12.47 5.53
CA GLU A 224 -10.60 13.81 5.26
C GLU A 224 -10.73 14.67 6.51
N HIS A 225 -9.69 15.46 6.76
CA HIS A 225 -9.63 16.43 7.85
C HIS A 225 -8.89 17.69 7.37
N ILE A 226 -9.11 18.81 8.02
CA ILE A 226 -8.32 20.02 7.77
C ILE A 226 -6.89 19.84 8.30
N THR A 227 -5.93 20.50 7.64
CA THR A 227 -4.54 20.49 8.11
C THR A 227 -4.34 21.43 9.29
N PRO A 228 -3.33 21.19 10.15
CA PRO A 228 -3.03 22.08 11.27
C PRO A 228 -2.88 23.56 10.87
N GLU A 229 -2.30 23.84 9.70
CA GLU A 229 -2.07 25.19 9.18
C GLU A 229 -3.38 25.94 8.87
N MET A 230 -4.46 25.21 8.62
CA MET A 230 -5.79 25.80 8.36
C MET A 230 -6.51 26.16 9.67
N THR A 231 -6.06 25.66 10.81
CA THR A 231 -6.69 25.93 12.10
C THR A 231 -6.16 27.21 12.74
N PRO A 232 -6.97 28.01 13.43
CA PRO A 232 -6.49 29.21 14.13
C PRO A 232 -5.48 28.90 15.24
N SER A 233 -5.52 27.70 15.82
CA SER A 233 -4.62 27.24 16.86
C SER A 233 -3.30 26.65 16.33
N GLY A 234 -3.18 26.42 15.01
CA GLY A 234 -2.06 25.71 14.41
C GLY A 234 -1.99 24.22 14.80
N THR A 235 -3.09 23.65 15.35
CA THR A 235 -3.14 22.25 15.79
C THR A 235 -4.40 21.55 15.30
N ALA A 236 -4.33 20.26 15.09
CA ALA A 236 -5.47 19.40 14.74
C ALA A 236 -5.78 18.43 15.89
N SER A 237 -5.73 18.89 17.14
CA SER A 237 -5.91 18.05 18.33
C SER A 237 -7.26 17.33 18.39
N SER A 238 -8.31 17.88 17.79
CA SER A 238 -9.63 17.26 17.68
C SER A 238 -9.75 16.24 16.52
N ALA A 239 -8.72 16.07 15.71
CA ALA A 239 -8.73 15.05 14.66
C ALA A 239 -8.81 13.64 15.25
N PRO A 240 -9.54 12.70 14.62
CA PRO A 240 -9.49 11.29 15.01
C PRO A 240 -8.06 10.77 14.87
N ARG A 241 -7.65 9.87 15.76
CA ARG A 241 -6.33 9.27 15.72
C ARG A 241 -6.44 7.78 15.41
N ASP A 242 -6.86 6.97 16.37
CA ASP A 242 -7.00 5.54 16.20
C ASP A 242 -8.43 5.21 15.81
N VAL A 243 -8.59 4.62 14.63
CA VAL A 243 -9.89 4.37 14.01
C VAL A 243 -10.02 2.91 13.63
N ALA A 244 -11.22 2.34 13.81
CA ALA A 244 -11.57 1.03 13.30
C ALA A 244 -12.86 1.10 12.47
N VAL A 245 -12.91 0.34 11.39
CA VAL A 245 -14.07 0.29 10.49
C VAL A 245 -14.64 -1.13 10.49
N PHE A 246 -15.96 -1.22 10.60
CA PHE A 246 -16.71 -2.48 10.60
C PHE A 246 -17.81 -2.44 9.54
N GLY A 247 -18.08 -3.61 8.96
CA GLY A 247 -19.24 -3.84 8.13
C GLY A 247 -20.37 -4.46 8.97
N LEU A 248 -21.61 -3.98 8.78
CA LEU A 248 -22.79 -4.52 9.44
C LEU A 248 -23.88 -4.82 8.42
N ASP A 249 -24.67 -5.86 8.70
CA ASP A 249 -25.88 -6.15 7.97
C ASP A 249 -27.12 -5.58 8.69
N ALA A 250 -28.24 -5.47 7.97
CA ALA A 250 -29.47 -4.91 8.51
C ALA A 250 -30.07 -5.79 9.61
N ASP A 251 -29.93 -7.10 9.43
CA ASP A 251 -30.64 -8.13 10.21
C ASP A 251 -29.73 -8.83 11.25
N SER A 252 -28.48 -8.38 11.38
CA SER A 252 -27.50 -8.97 12.28
C SER A 252 -26.81 -7.91 13.11
N GLU A 253 -26.70 -8.15 14.42
CA GLU A 253 -25.86 -7.34 15.32
C GLU A 253 -24.36 -7.66 15.17
N GLU A 254 -24.02 -8.60 14.29
CA GLU A 254 -22.64 -9.01 14.05
C GLU A 254 -21.84 -7.88 13.38
N GLU A 255 -20.78 -7.43 14.05
CA GLU A 255 -19.83 -6.46 13.55
C GLU A 255 -18.62 -7.17 12.92
N VAL A 256 -18.49 -7.07 11.61
CA VAL A 256 -17.36 -7.67 10.88
C VAL A 256 -16.23 -6.63 10.78
N PRO A 257 -15.07 -6.86 11.40
CA PRO A 257 -13.96 -5.91 11.34
C PRO A 257 -13.38 -5.88 9.91
N LEU A 258 -13.24 -4.67 9.35
CA LEU A 258 -12.72 -4.46 8.01
C LEU A 258 -11.29 -3.91 8.02
N VAL A 259 -11.02 -2.91 8.87
CA VAL A 259 -9.68 -2.32 9.04
C VAL A 259 -9.57 -1.59 10.37
N SER A 260 -8.34 -1.51 10.91
CA SER A 260 -7.97 -0.57 11.96
C SER A 260 -6.70 0.18 11.53
N PHE A 261 -6.66 1.48 11.72
CA PHE A 261 -5.58 2.35 11.29
C PHE A 261 -5.43 3.57 12.21
N THR A 262 -4.32 4.27 12.08
CA THR A 262 -4.09 5.57 12.69
C THR A 262 -4.18 6.64 11.60
N PHE A 263 -5.01 7.66 11.79
CA PHE A 263 -5.04 8.85 10.95
C PHE A 263 -3.93 9.80 11.41
N ASP A 264 -2.95 10.07 10.54
CA ASP A 264 -1.81 10.92 10.85
C ASP A 264 -2.02 12.34 10.32
N VAL A 265 -2.16 13.31 11.22
CA VAL A 265 -2.35 14.71 10.87
C VAL A 265 -1.15 15.33 10.12
N GLY A 266 0.01 14.67 10.13
CA GLY A 266 1.23 15.08 9.40
C GLY A 266 1.29 14.55 7.96
N GLU A 267 0.54 13.51 7.61
CA GLU A 267 0.55 12.92 6.26
C GLU A 267 -0.38 13.61 5.25
N GLY A 268 -1.08 14.64 5.67
CA GLY A 268 -1.97 15.43 4.81
C GLY A 268 -3.45 15.29 5.13
N PRO A 269 -4.30 16.07 4.44
CA PRO A 269 -5.72 16.20 4.78
C PRO A 269 -6.58 15.00 4.39
N THR A 270 -6.13 14.17 3.46
CA THR A 270 -6.91 13.06 2.90
C THR A 270 -6.10 11.77 2.96
N GLN A 271 -6.59 10.79 3.70
CA GLN A 271 -5.94 9.48 3.83
C GLN A 271 -6.90 8.36 3.49
N THR A 272 -6.46 7.44 2.63
CA THR A 272 -7.25 6.30 2.15
C THR A 272 -6.67 4.99 2.67
N PHE A 273 -7.53 4.18 3.27
CA PHE A 273 -7.18 2.92 3.91
C PHE A 273 -7.89 1.76 3.20
N LEU A 274 -7.10 0.78 2.76
CA LEU A 274 -7.63 -0.42 2.14
C LEU A 274 -8.30 -1.33 3.17
N LEU A 275 -9.47 -1.84 2.85
CA LEU A 275 -10.22 -2.73 3.73
C LEU A 275 -9.81 -4.18 3.49
N LYS A 276 -9.53 -4.90 4.56
CA LYS A 276 -9.25 -6.34 4.52
C LYS A 276 -10.55 -7.13 4.44
N ASN A 277 -11.23 -7.05 3.31
CA ASN A 277 -12.46 -7.81 3.10
C ASN A 277 -12.14 -9.20 2.53
N ASN A 278 -11.53 -10.06 3.34
CA ASN A 278 -11.14 -11.42 2.96
C ASN A 278 -12.33 -12.33 2.63
N HIS A 279 -13.55 -11.92 3.00
CA HIS A 279 -14.74 -12.76 2.90
C HIS A 279 -15.64 -12.41 1.71
N SER A 280 -15.27 -11.45 0.88
CA SER A 280 -16.12 -10.95 -0.23
C SER A 280 -17.56 -10.61 0.22
N ARG A 281 -17.75 -10.40 1.52
CA ARG A 281 -19.06 -10.12 2.14
C ARG A 281 -19.50 -8.70 1.78
N ALA A 282 -20.77 -8.52 1.52
CA ALA A 282 -21.36 -7.22 1.21
C ALA A 282 -22.14 -6.70 2.42
N PHE A 283 -22.07 -5.39 2.65
CA PHE A 283 -22.67 -4.72 3.79
C PHE A 283 -23.59 -3.59 3.37
N ARG A 284 -24.64 -3.36 4.15
CA ARG A 284 -25.57 -2.25 4.02
C ARG A 284 -25.20 -1.08 4.94
N TYR A 285 -24.49 -1.36 6.02
CA TYR A 285 -24.06 -0.37 6.99
C TYR A 285 -22.56 -0.45 7.19
N ILE A 286 -21.93 0.71 7.36
CA ILE A 286 -20.51 0.84 7.72
C ILE A 286 -20.45 1.61 9.04
N LYS A 287 -19.81 0.99 10.02
CA LYS A 287 -19.52 1.62 11.31
C LYS A 287 -18.09 2.12 11.31
N VAL A 288 -17.89 3.38 11.65
CA VAL A 288 -16.59 3.97 11.93
C VAL A 288 -16.50 4.23 13.42
N LEU A 289 -15.60 3.53 14.08
CA LEU A 289 -15.31 3.64 15.51
C LEU A 289 -14.03 4.43 15.71
N VAL A 290 -14.14 5.60 16.33
CA VAL A 290 -12.99 6.39 16.78
C VAL A 290 -12.63 5.92 18.18
N LYS A 291 -11.41 5.40 18.36
CA LYS A 291 -10.88 4.91 19.62
C LYS A 291 -10.11 5.97 20.40
N SER A 292 -9.56 6.97 19.69
CA SER A 292 -8.84 8.12 20.28
C SER A 292 -8.78 9.28 19.29
N ASN A 293 -8.46 10.48 19.82
CA ASN A 293 -8.12 11.66 19.02
C ASN A 293 -6.69 12.14 19.32
N TRP A 294 -6.27 13.22 18.68
CA TRP A 294 -4.93 13.81 18.86
C TRP A 294 -4.79 14.70 20.09
N GLY A 295 -5.62 14.49 21.11
CA GLY A 295 -5.46 15.07 22.43
C GLY A 295 -6.48 16.16 22.82
N HIS A 296 -7.53 16.37 22.02
CA HIS A 296 -8.59 17.30 22.44
C HIS A 296 -9.51 16.63 23.48
N PRO A 297 -9.66 17.22 24.70
CA PRO A 297 -10.28 16.51 25.83
C PRO A 297 -11.81 16.39 25.74
N ARG A 298 -12.49 17.29 24.98
CA ARG A 298 -13.94 17.43 25.04
C ARG A 298 -14.67 16.85 23.85
N TYR A 299 -14.07 16.89 22.65
CA TYR A 299 -14.73 16.40 21.43
C TYR A 299 -13.72 15.91 20.38
N THR A 300 -14.20 15.11 19.48
CA THR A 300 -13.50 14.72 18.25
C THR A 300 -14.26 15.22 17.05
N CYS A 301 -13.59 15.87 16.12
CA CYS A 301 -14.16 16.47 14.94
C CYS A 301 -13.99 15.53 13.74
N LEU A 302 -15.10 15.07 13.14
CA LEU A 302 -15.09 14.33 11.89
C LEU A 302 -15.57 15.23 10.77
N TYR A 303 -14.73 15.41 9.74
CA TYR A 303 -15.06 16.27 8.60
C TYR A 303 -15.74 15.49 7.49
N ARG A 304 -15.08 14.44 6.97
CA ARG A 304 -15.64 13.66 5.90
C ARG A 304 -15.20 12.19 5.99
N VAL A 305 -16.16 11.31 5.69
CA VAL A 305 -15.94 9.89 5.52
C VAL A 305 -16.42 9.48 4.14
N GLN A 306 -15.57 8.80 3.35
CA GLN A 306 -15.95 8.21 2.08
C GLN A 306 -15.82 6.70 2.17
N VAL A 307 -16.71 5.98 1.52
CA VAL A 307 -16.70 4.52 1.45
C VAL A 307 -16.80 4.09 -0.01
N HIS A 308 -15.79 3.40 -0.49
CA HIS A 308 -15.72 2.91 -1.85
C HIS A 308 -15.88 1.40 -1.92
N GLY A 309 -16.44 0.90 -3.01
CA GLY A 309 -16.67 -0.53 -3.17
C GLY A 309 -17.54 -0.86 -4.37
N LYS A 310 -17.78 -2.16 -4.57
CA LYS A 310 -18.57 -2.67 -5.68
C LYS A 310 -19.96 -3.09 -5.19
N VAL A 311 -21.02 -2.64 -5.88
CA VAL A 311 -22.39 -3.06 -5.62
C VAL A 311 -22.53 -4.56 -5.88
N VAL A 312 -23.22 -5.24 -4.99
CA VAL A 312 -23.71 -6.59 -5.25
C VAL A 312 -25.10 -6.47 -5.88
N LYS A 313 -25.22 -6.89 -7.14
CA LYS A 313 -26.53 -7.02 -7.78
C LYS A 313 -27.28 -8.09 -6.99
N THR A 314 -28.37 -7.73 -6.36
CA THR A 314 -29.35 -8.70 -5.87
C THR A 314 -29.95 -9.34 -7.12
N GLU A 315 -29.71 -10.60 -7.36
CA GLU A 315 -30.47 -11.36 -8.36
C GLU A 315 -31.91 -11.36 -7.87
N ASP A 316 -32.77 -10.61 -8.55
CA ASP A 316 -34.19 -10.61 -8.30
C ASP A 316 -34.70 -12.05 -8.50
N HIS A 317 -35.22 -12.66 -7.45
CA HIS A 317 -36.02 -13.86 -7.48
C HIS A 317 -37.37 -13.62 -8.22
N ARG A 318 -37.31 -13.17 -9.48
CA ARG A 318 -38.48 -12.93 -10.33
C ARG A 318 -38.61 -13.90 -11.50
N THR A 319 -38.08 -15.09 -11.40
CA THR A 319 -38.21 -16.07 -12.49
C THR A 319 -38.68 -17.47 -12.04
N ALA A 320 -39.43 -17.57 -10.93
CA ALA A 320 -39.99 -18.86 -10.50
C ALA A 320 -41.52 -18.91 -10.54
N GLU A 321 -42.25 -17.85 -10.89
CA GLU A 321 -43.73 -17.84 -10.89
C GLU A 321 -44.40 -17.75 -12.26
N SER A 322 -43.71 -17.78 -13.37
CA SER A 322 -44.32 -17.68 -14.70
C SER A 322 -44.24 -18.95 -15.55
N LEU A 323 -44.08 -20.12 -14.93
CA LEU A 323 -44.11 -21.43 -15.66
C LEU A 323 -45.16 -22.39 -15.11
N ASN A 324 -46.10 -21.95 -14.28
CA ASN A 324 -47.29 -22.72 -13.90
C ASN A 324 -48.54 -21.85 -14.01
N GLY A 325 -48.87 -21.49 -15.23
CA GLY A 325 -50.13 -20.87 -15.60
C GLY A 325 -50.55 -21.38 -16.99
#